data_c9eb46b0d4fdb33026cba72f553980ab
#
_entry.id   c9eb46b0d4fdb33026cba72f553980ab
#
_cell.length_a   1.000
_cell.length_b   1.000
_cell.length_c   1.000
_cell.angle_alpha   90.00
_cell.angle_beta   90.00
_cell.angle_gamma   90.00
#
_symmetry.space_group_name_H-M   'P 1'
#
loop_
_entity.id
_entity.type
_entity.pdbx_description
1 polymer ?
#
loop_
_entity_poly.entity_id
_entity_poly.type
_entity_poly.pdbx_seq_one_letter_code
_entity_poly.pdbx_strand_id
1 'polypeptide(L)'
;MKLTMLGTANSAMVPVYGCDCSVCGAAREDSNLRREKSSAYLEHNGKFLLLDANAPDLMCRFPAGLIDKILLTHYHMDHVHSLFDLRWGAGDKISVISPDDPLGCDDLYKHPGILDFSLRAQAFKSFDWQGITITPLPLNHSKLCLGYCFEFDGKRLAYLTDTVGLPKQTERWLKEFPVDWLITDCNYSPIEDPQARASLNHNDFHHILDIDETCRPTNLGLIHVSHHMLGWAEQHPQAFSERLRILNDGEEITL
;
A
#
# COMPACT_ATOMS: atom_id res chain seq x y z
N MET A 1 -0.73 -12.74 13.10
CA MET A 1 -1.19 -11.83 12.05
C MET A 1 -0.31 -12.02 10.83
N LYS A 2 -0.89 -12.19 9.64
CA LYS A 2 -0.13 -12.37 8.38
C LYS A 2 -0.59 -11.34 7.35
N LEU A 3 0.34 -10.56 6.82
CA LEU A 3 0.12 -9.66 5.69
C LEU A 3 0.61 -10.35 4.41
N THR A 4 -0.19 -10.32 3.35
CA THR A 4 0.21 -10.80 2.01
C THR A 4 0.07 -9.66 1.00
N MET A 5 1.11 -9.44 0.20
CA MET A 5 1.10 -8.45 -0.87
C MET A 5 0.29 -8.99 -2.07
N LEU A 6 -0.73 -8.25 -2.51
CA LEU A 6 -1.49 -8.56 -3.73
C LEU A 6 -0.82 -8.00 -4.97
N GLY A 7 -0.17 -6.85 -4.82
CA GLY A 7 0.59 -6.16 -5.83
C GLY A 7 1.59 -5.20 -5.21
N THR A 8 2.67 -4.91 -5.92
CA THR A 8 3.80 -4.09 -5.42
C THR A 8 4.27 -3.04 -6.42
N ALA A 9 3.72 -2.99 -7.63
CA ALA A 9 4.02 -1.96 -8.61
C ALA A 9 3.19 -0.68 -8.40
N ASN A 10 3.60 0.40 -9.05
CA ASN A 10 2.83 1.63 -9.18
C ASN A 10 1.61 1.47 -10.11
N SER A 11 0.91 2.57 -10.38
CA SER A 11 -0.29 2.59 -11.24
C SER A 11 -0.08 2.03 -12.65
N ALA A 12 1.15 2.05 -13.17
CA ALA A 12 1.46 1.55 -14.51
C ALA A 12 1.67 0.03 -14.58
N MET A 13 1.83 -0.64 -13.43
CA MET A 13 2.17 -2.07 -13.32
C MET A 13 3.54 -2.43 -13.95
N VAL A 14 3.89 -3.71 -13.94
CA VAL A 14 5.02 -4.25 -14.70
C VAL A 14 4.56 -5.55 -15.38
N PRO A 15 4.66 -5.67 -16.71
CA PRO A 15 5.26 -4.74 -17.68
C PRO A 15 4.37 -3.53 -18.01
N VAL A 16 4.99 -2.38 -18.22
CA VAL A 16 4.29 -1.17 -18.70
C VAL A 16 3.93 -1.33 -20.18
N TYR A 17 2.72 -0.92 -20.55
CA TYR A 17 2.25 -0.98 -21.94
C TYR A 17 3.17 -0.16 -22.86
N GLY A 18 3.65 -0.78 -23.95
CA GLY A 18 4.50 -0.15 -24.94
C GLY A 18 5.94 0.15 -24.52
N CYS A 19 6.38 -0.29 -23.31
CA CYS A 19 7.75 -0.09 -22.84
C CYS A 19 8.64 -1.28 -23.22
N ASP A 20 9.81 -1.02 -23.85
CA ASP A 20 10.79 -2.03 -24.30
C ASP A 20 12.05 -2.11 -23.45
N CYS A 21 12.04 -1.55 -22.20
CA CYS A 21 13.17 -1.70 -21.30
C CYS A 21 13.36 -3.17 -20.86
N SER A 22 14.55 -3.51 -20.34
CA SER A 22 14.92 -4.87 -19.92
C SER A 22 13.93 -5.46 -18.92
N VAL A 23 13.50 -4.68 -17.90
CA VAL A 23 12.54 -5.11 -16.88
C VAL A 23 11.18 -5.47 -17.51
N CYS A 24 10.63 -4.58 -18.35
CA CYS A 24 9.34 -4.82 -19.01
C CYS A 24 9.42 -5.96 -20.05
N GLY A 25 10.54 -6.09 -20.74
CA GLY A 25 10.81 -7.20 -21.65
C GLY A 25 10.81 -8.54 -20.92
N ALA A 26 11.60 -8.65 -19.86
CA ALA A 26 11.66 -9.86 -19.02
C ALA A 26 10.28 -10.23 -18.43
N ALA A 27 9.51 -9.26 -17.94
CA ALA A 27 8.18 -9.50 -17.36
C ALA A 27 7.12 -9.93 -18.41
N ARG A 28 7.32 -9.67 -19.72
CA ARG A 28 6.47 -10.23 -20.77
C ARG A 28 6.76 -11.71 -20.98
N GLU A 29 8.05 -12.09 -20.92
CA GLU A 29 8.50 -13.47 -21.12
C GLU A 29 8.22 -14.36 -19.89
N ASP A 30 8.43 -13.83 -18.67
CA ASP A 30 8.24 -14.54 -17.42
C ASP A 30 7.14 -13.87 -16.56
N SER A 31 6.02 -14.60 -16.37
CA SER A 31 4.91 -14.11 -15.55
C SER A 31 5.26 -13.89 -14.07
N ASN A 32 6.30 -14.56 -13.55
CA ASN A 32 6.75 -14.38 -12.16
C ASN A 32 7.42 -13.01 -11.92
N LEU A 33 7.82 -12.32 -12.99
CA LEU A 33 8.39 -10.98 -12.94
C LEU A 33 7.35 -9.87 -13.10
N ARG A 34 6.08 -10.24 -13.32
CA ARG A 34 4.97 -9.29 -13.39
C ARG A 34 4.65 -8.77 -12.01
N ARG A 35 4.20 -7.51 -11.97
CA ARG A 35 3.78 -6.87 -10.73
C ARG A 35 2.47 -6.12 -10.96
N GLU A 36 1.51 -6.43 -10.10
CA GLU A 36 0.22 -5.73 -10.05
C GLU A 36 0.35 -4.44 -9.24
N LYS A 37 -0.68 -3.58 -9.33
CA LYS A 37 -0.77 -2.34 -8.54
C LYS A 37 -0.74 -2.63 -7.05
N SER A 38 -0.12 -1.74 -6.28
CA SER A 38 0.08 -1.90 -4.83
C SER A 38 -1.22 -2.09 -4.09
N SER A 39 -1.34 -3.22 -3.43
CA SER A 39 -2.36 -3.56 -2.45
C SER A 39 -1.93 -4.78 -1.65
N ALA A 40 -2.62 -5.02 -0.54
CA ALA A 40 -2.31 -6.15 0.34
C ALA A 40 -3.57 -6.63 1.07
N TYR A 41 -3.46 -7.72 1.81
CA TYR A 41 -4.47 -8.11 2.78
C TYR A 41 -3.85 -8.66 4.05
N LEU A 42 -4.54 -8.44 5.16
CA LEU A 42 -4.29 -9.13 6.42
C LEU A 42 -5.21 -10.33 6.53
N GLU A 43 -4.65 -11.47 6.93
CA GLU A 43 -5.39 -12.66 7.32
C GLU A 43 -5.30 -12.84 8.83
N HIS A 44 -6.46 -12.94 9.48
CA HIS A 44 -6.55 -13.21 10.90
C HIS A 44 -7.87 -13.90 11.23
N ASN A 45 -7.81 -14.98 12.05
CA ASN A 45 -8.99 -15.76 12.46
C ASN A 45 -9.90 -16.20 11.30
N GLY A 46 -9.33 -16.52 10.12
CA GLY A 46 -10.07 -16.96 8.94
C GLY A 46 -10.87 -15.86 8.24
N LYS A 47 -10.61 -14.60 8.53
CA LYS A 47 -11.16 -13.41 7.88
C LYS A 47 -10.07 -12.59 7.21
N PHE A 48 -10.46 -11.82 6.20
CA PHE A 48 -9.55 -10.98 5.43
C PHE A 48 -9.93 -9.50 5.60
N LEU A 49 -8.91 -8.69 5.86
CA LEU A 49 -8.98 -7.25 5.80
C LEU A 49 -8.11 -6.78 4.64
N LEU A 50 -8.71 -6.16 3.63
CA LEU A 50 -7.97 -5.67 2.46
C LEU A 50 -7.37 -4.28 2.75
N LEU A 51 -6.16 -4.06 2.26
CA LEU A 51 -5.49 -2.75 2.15
C LEU A 51 -5.55 -2.33 0.68
N ASP A 52 -6.44 -1.40 0.38
CA ASP A 52 -6.88 -1.04 -0.95
C ASP A 52 -7.59 -2.20 -1.70
N ALA A 53 -8.20 -1.88 -2.82
CA ALA A 53 -8.99 -2.85 -3.59
C ALA A 53 -8.81 -2.61 -5.09
N ASN A 54 -7.72 -3.13 -5.62
CA ASN A 54 -7.34 -2.92 -7.02
C ASN A 54 -6.86 -4.19 -7.75
N ALA A 55 -6.75 -5.32 -7.03
CA ALA A 55 -6.34 -6.58 -7.65
C ALA A 55 -7.39 -7.01 -8.71
N PRO A 56 -6.99 -7.32 -9.96
CA PRO A 56 -7.93 -7.57 -11.05
C PRO A 56 -8.74 -8.86 -10.85
N ASP A 57 -8.24 -9.81 -10.08
CA ASP A 57 -8.87 -11.09 -9.77
C ASP A 57 -9.50 -11.15 -8.37
N LEU A 58 -9.77 -10.00 -7.75
CA LEU A 58 -10.22 -9.88 -6.37
C LEU A 58 -11.42 -10.80 -6.06
N MET A 59 -12.44 -10.81 -6.92
CA MET A 59 -13.65 -11.62 -6.74
C MET A 59 -13.42 -13.13 -6.89
N CYS A 60 -12.36 -13.53 -7.58
CA CYS A 60 -11.98 -14.95 -7.71
C CYS A 60 -11.06 -15.40 -6.57
N ARG A 61 -10.24 -14.47 -6.07
CA ARG A 61 -9.26 -14.73 -5.01
C ARG A 61 -9.90 -14.88 -3.64
N PHE A 62 -10.95 -14.09 -3.37
CA PHE A 62 -11.64 -14.08 -2.08
C PHE A 62 -13.07 -14.59 -2.23
N PRO A 63 -13.39 -15.79 -1.69
CA PRO A 63 -14.76 -16.30 -1.65
C PRO A 63 -15.71 -15.34 -0.91
N ALA A 64 -16.97 -15.30 -1.33
CA ALA A 64 -17.99 -14.46 -0.72
C ALA A 64 -18.08 -14.67 0.80
N GLY A 65 -18.18 -13.58 1.56
CA GLY A 65 -18.28 -13.58 3.02
C GLY A 65 -16.94 -13.71 3.77
N LEU A 66 -15.80 -13.85 3.08
CA LEU A 66 -14.48 -13.88 3.74
C LEU A 66 -13.84 -12.50 3.87
N ILE A 67 -14.12 -11.56 2.96
CA ILE A 67 -13.70 -10.16 3.13
C ILE A 67 -14.56 -9.54 4.23
N ASP A 68 -13.95 -9.25 5.37
CA ASP A 68 -14.62 -8.64 6.52
C ASP A 68 -14.64 -7.11 6.40
N LYS A 69 -13.49 -6.52 6.02
CA LYS A 69 -13.32 -5.08 5.86
C LYS A 69 -12.37 -4.74 4.73
N ILE A 70 -12.52 -3.51 4.23
CA ILE A 70 -11.57 -2.90 3.30
C ILE A 70 -11.10 -1.58 3.93
N LEU A 71 -9.80 -1.40 4.07
CA LEU A 71 -9.19 -0.12 4.43
C LEU A 71 -8.67 0.54 3.16
N LEU A 72 -9.18 1.72 2.83
CA LEU A 72 -8.64 2.51 1.74
C LEU A 72 -7.59 3.49 2.27
N THR A 73 -6.45 3.54 1.60
CA THR A 73 -5.44 4.56 1.84
C THR A 73 -5.90 5.91 1.30
N HIS A 74 -6.42 5.93 0.07
CA HIS A 74 -6.97 7.10 -0.60
C HIS A 74 -7.79 6.71 -1.85
N TYR A 75 -8.29 7.72 -2.59
CA TYR A 75 -9.20 7.50 -3.71
C TYR A 75 -8.58 7.70 -5.11
N HIS A 76 -7.30 7.41 -5.33
CA HIS A 76 -6.79 7.25 -6.69
C HIS A 76 -7.29 5.94 -7.31
N MET A 77 -7.44 5.92 -8.63
CA MET A 77 -8.04 4.78 -9.36
C MET A 77 -7.27 3.49 -9.17
N ASP A 78 -5.97 3.57 -9.05
CA ASP A 78 -5.10 2.41 -8.83
C ASP A 78 -5.17 1.83 -7.41
N HIS A 79 -5.99 2.41 -6.52
CA HIS A 79 -6.27 1.90 -5.17
C HIS A 79 -7.72 1.44 -4.99
N VAL A 80 -8.64 1.85 -5.88
CA VAL A 80 -10.08 1.60 -5.72
C VAL A 80 -10.73 0.84 -6.88
N HIS A 81 -9.96 0.53 -7.93
CA HIS A 81 -10.50 0.04 -9.21
C HIS A 81 -11.44 -1.15 -9.05
N SER A 82 -11.06 -2.16 -8.25
CA SER A 82 -11.87 -3.38 -8.09
C SER A 82 -13.13 -3.17 -7.26
N LEU A 83 -13.28 -2.04 -6.55
CA LEU A 83 -14.53 -1.70 -5.87
C LEU A 83 -15.68 -1.48 -6.86
N PHE A 84 -15.36 -1.02 -8.08
CA PHE A 84 -16.37 -0.80 -9.13
C PHE A 84 -17.05 -2.09 -9.60
N ASP A 85 -16.34 -3.20 -9.51
CA ASP A 85 -16.89 -4.52 -9.81
C ASP A 85 -17.47 -5.17 -8.56
N LEU A 86 -16.74 -5.12 -7.43
CA LEU A 86 -17.13 -5.75 -6.17
C LEU A 86 -18.48 -5.23 -5.65
N ARG A 87 -18.80 -3.95 -5.85
CA ARG A 87 -20.08 -3.35 -5.41
C ARG A 87 -21.32 -4.07 -5.96
N TRP A 88 -21.20 -4.73 -7.12
CA TRP A 88 -22.30 -5.49 -7.75
C TRP A 88 -22.39 -6.94 -7.27
N GLY A 89 -21.57 -7.30 -6.28
CA GLY A 89 -21.63 -8.62 -5.65
C GLY A 89 -22.97 -8.89 -4.95
N ALA A 90 -23.16 -10.14 -4.57
CA ALA A 90 -24.31 -10.59 -3.78
C ALA A 90 -23.84 -11.03 -2.39
N GLY A 91 -24.66 -10.80 -1.37
CA GLY A 91 -24.38 -11.19 0.01
C GLY A 91 -24.42 -10.03 0.99
N ASP A 92 -23.74 -10.21 2.13
CA ASP A 92 -23.70 -9.22 3.20
C ASP A 92 -22.90 -7.97 2.81
N LYS A 93 -23.17 -6.87 3.49
CA LYS A 93 -22.44 -5.62 3.31
C LYS A 93 -20.98 -5.78 3.74
N ILE A 94 -20.07 -5.24 2.93
CA ILE A 94 -18.63 -5.15 3.24
C ILE A 94 -18.31 -3.73 3.69
N SER A 95 -17.83 -3.59 4.91
CA SER A 95 -17.45 -2.27 5.46
C SER A 95 -16.18 -1.75 4.79
N VAL A 96 -16.27 -0.55 4.20
CA VAL A 96 -15.14 0.18 3.62
C VAL A 96 -14.80 1.35 4.53
N ILE A 97 -13.69 1.25 5.25
CA ILE A 97 -13.17 2.33 6.10
C ILE A 97 -12.19 3.15 5.25
N SER A 98 -12.49 4.42 5.05
CA SER A 98 -11.75 5.29 4.14
C SER A 98 -11.42 6.63 4.78
N PRO A 99 -10.44 7.40 4.24
CA PRO A 99 -10.29 8.79 4.57
C PRO A 99 -11.60 9.56 4.35
N ASP A 100 -11.82 10.62 5.13
CA ASP A 100 -12.98 11.50 4.98
C ASP A 100 -12.78 12.48 3.82
N ASP A 101 -12.67 11.92 2.60
CA ASP A 101 -12.54 12.67 1.36
C ASP A 101 -13.91 12.81 0.67
N PRO A 102 -14.56 14.00 0.71
CA PRO A 102 -15.86 14.21 0.11
C PRO A 102 -15.83 14.15 -1.42
N LEU A 103 -14.67 14.32 -2.03
CA LEU A 103 -14.46 14.26 -3.47
C LEU A 103 -14.09 12.84 -3.95
N GLY A 104 -13.86 11.92 -3.03
CA GLY A 104 -13.32 10.57 -3.25
C GLY A 104 -13.68 9.93 -4.60
N CYS A 105 -14.65 9.02 -4.61
CA CYS A 105 -15.28 8.48 -5.83
C CYS A 105 -16.80 8.60 -5.69
N ASP A 106 -17.37 9.70 -6.20
CA ASP A 106 -18.81 10.02 -6.02
C ASP A 106 -19.73 8.94 -6.60
N ASP A 107 -19.32 8.24 -7.67
CA ASP A 107 -20.07 7.14 -8.24
C ASP A 107 -20.15 5.92 -7.29
N LEU A 108 -19.08 5.64 -6.53
CA LEU A 108 -19.12 4.60 -5.48
C LEU A 108 -20.07 5.00 -4.34
N TYR A 109 -20.14 6.29 -3.98
CA TYR A 109 -21.03 6.77 -2.93
C TYR A 109 -22.50 6.77 -3.36
N LYS A 110 -22.78 7.11 -4.63
CA LYS A 110 -24.14 7.10 -5.19
C LYS A 110 -24.69 5.68 -5.38
N HIS A 111 -23.82 4.76 -5.78
CA HIS A 111 -24.18 3.38 -6.13
C HIS A 111 -23.26 2.37 -5.43
N PRO A 112 -23.30 2.30 -4.09
CA PRO A 112 -22.33 1.50 -3.33
C PRO A 112 -22.58 -0.02 -3.42
N GLY A 113 -23.77 -0.45 -3.82
CA GLY A 113 -24.13 -1.87 -3.86
C GLY A 113 -23.97 -2.56 -2.50
N ILE A 114 -23.11 -3.59 -2.42
CA ILE A 114 -22.80 -4.28 -1.16
C ILE A 114 -21.73 -3.57 -0.32
N LEU A 115 -21.11 -2.49 -0.82
CA LEU A 115 -20.10 -1.73 -0.07
C LEU A 115 -20.76 -0.76 0.91
N ASP A 116 -20.23 -0.67 2.12
CA ASP A 116 -20.71 0.26 3.16
C ASP A 116 -19.62 1.27 3.50
N PHE A 117 -19.77 2.51 3.06
CA PHE A 117 -18.86 3.63 3.30
C PHE A 117 -19.25 4.49 4.52
N SER A 118 -20.03 3.96 5.46
CA SER A 118 -20.49 4.72 6.64
C SER A 118 -19.37 5.08 7.62
N LEU A 119 -18.26 4.32 7.61
CA LEU A 119 -17.13 4.51 8.50
C LEU A 119 -16.03 5.34 7.85
N ARG A 120 -15.45 6.27 8.63
CA ARG A 120 -14.31 7.10 8.22
C ARG A 120 -13.14 6.90 9.15
N ALA A 121 -11.96 6.67 8.56
CA ALA A 121 -10.71 6.66 9.29
C ALA A 121 -10.34 8.09 9.71
N GLN A 122 -9.97 8.26 10.98
CA GLN A 122 -9.53 9.53 11.53
C GLN A 122 -8.06 9.42 11.95
N ALA A 123 -7.26 10.41 11.54
CA ALA A 123 -5.84 10.45 11.86
C ALA A 123 -5.59 10.23 13.37
N PHE A 124 -4.70 9.30 13.70
CA PHE A 124 -4.28 8.92 15.05
C PHE A 124 -5.39 8.39 15.97
N LYS A 125 -6.59 8.13 15.45
CA LYS A 125 -7.68 7.54 16.20
C LYS A 125 -7.76 6.04 15.90
N SER A 126 -7.20 5.25 16.78
CA SER A 126 -7.16 3.80 16.65
C SER A 126 -8.55 3.17 16.77
N PHE A 127 -8.71 2.04 16.10
CA PHE A 127 -9.89 1.17 16.23
C PHE A 127 -9.43 -0.29 16.23
N ASP A 128 -10.30 -1.17 16.67
CA ASP A 128 -10.02 -2.61 16.73
C ASP A 128 -10.58 -3.36 15.53
N TRP A 129 -9.82 -4.36 15.08
CA TRP A 129 -10.27 -5.41 14.18
C TRP A 129 -9.82 -6.77 14.71
N GLN A 130 -10.73 -7.52 15.31
CA GLN A 130 -10.48 -8.86 15.84
C GLN A 130 -9.29 -8.97 16.82
N GLY A 131 -9.06 -7.96 17.64
CA GLY A 131 -7.94 -7.88 18.57
C GLY A 131 -6.67 -7.29 17.96
N ILE A 132 -6.69 -6.88 16.69
CA ILE A 132 -5.64 -6.09 16.08
C ILE A 132 -6.00 -4.61 16.23
N THR A 133 -5.14 -3.83 16.88
CA THR A 133 -5.29 -2.38 16.96
C THR A 133 -4.80 -1.74 15.66
N ILE A 134 -5.66 -0.96 14.99
CA ILE A 134 -5.35 -0.28 13.74
C ILE A 134 -5.33 1.23 13.96
N THR A 135 -4.20 1.87 13.67
CA THR A 135 -4.02 3.32 13.82
C THR A 135 -3.81 3.96 12.45
N PRO A 136 -4.73 4.84 11.98
CA PRO A 136 -4.53 5.59 10.74
C PRO A 136 -3.49 6.69 10.93
N LEU A 137 -2.53 6.79 9.99
CA LEU A 137 -1.42 7.74 10.00
C LEU A 137 -1.48 8.63 8.76
N PRO A 138 -1.52 9.98 8.89
CA PRO A 138 -1.55 10.89 7.75
C PRO A 138 -0.31 10.76 6.88
N LEU A 139 -0.49 10.88 5.55
CA LEU A 139 0.56 10.83 4.55
C LEU A 139 0.55 12.10 3.67
N ASN A 140 1.69 12.38 3.03
CA ASN A 140 1.86 13.50 2.10
C ASN A 140 1.58 13.03 0.67
N HIS A 141 0.38 13.32 0.18
CA HIS A 141 0.00 12.93 -1.18
C HIS A 141 -0.94 13.96 -1.81
N SER A 142 -1.19 13.85 -3.12
CA SER A 142 -2.07 14.77 -3.87
C SER A 142 -3.56 14.63 -3.51
N LYS A 143 -3.96 13.50 -2.92
CA LYS A 143 -5.26 13.28 -2.30
C LYS A 143 -5.12 13.13 -0.79
N LEU A 144 -6.22 13.30 -0.05
CA LEU A 144 -6.26 12.94 1.35
C LEU A 144 -5.90 11.47 1.51
N CYS A 145 -4.73 11.20 2.09
CA CYS A 145 -4.13 9.88 2.18
C CYS A 145 -3.81 9.50 3.62
N LEU A 146 -4.14 8.27 3.99
CA LEU A 146 -3.83 7.66 5.28
C LEU A 146 -3.09 6.33 5.04
N GLY A 147 -1.96 6.15 5.72
CA GLY A 147 -1.41 4.83 5.97
C GLY A 147 -2.01 4.23 7.23
N TYR A 148 -1.69 2.99 7.51
CA TYR A 148 -2.23 2.25 8.67
C TYR A 148 -1.12 1.53 9.41
N CYS A 149 -1.08 1.67 10.72
CA CYS A 149 -0.26 0.85 11.59
C CYS A 149 -1.12 -0.21 12.28
N PHE A 150 -0.68 -1.45 12.21
CA PHE A 150 -1.31 -2.63 12.80
C PHE A 150 -0.48 -3.08 13.99
N GLU A 151 -1.11 -3.20 15.15
CA GLU A 151 -0.47 -3.71 16.37
C GLU A 151 -1.18 -4.97 16.83
N PHE A 152 -0.40 -6.04 17.01
CA PHE A 152 -0.88 -7.34 17.50
C PHE A 152 0.24 -8.04 18.28
N ASP A 153 -0.06 -8.52 19.48
CA ASP A 153 0.87 -9.25 20.34
C ASP A 153 2.22 -8.53 20.57
N GLY A 154 2.15 -7.21 20.76
CA GLY A 154 3.33 -6.36 20.98
C GLY A 154 4.19 -6.10 19.75
N LYS A 155 3.79 -6.59 18.56
CA LYS A 155 4.42 -6.35 17.27
C LYS A 155 3.67 -5.30 16.47
N ARG A 156 4.40 -4.50 15.67
CA ARG A 156 3.81 -3.45 14.83
C ARG A 156 4.27 -3.53 13.39
N LEU A 157 3.32 -3.37 12.48
CA LEU A 157 3.55 -3.21 11.05
C LEU A 157 2.87 -1.93 10.58
N ALA A 158 3.62 -1.03 9.96
CA ALA A 158 3.10 0.17 9.31
C ALA A 158 3.09 0.00 7.79
N TYR A 159 1.93 0.19 7.16
CA TYR A 159 1.71 0.22 5.71
C TYR A 159 1.42 1.66 5.30
N LEU A 160 2.41 2.34 4.70
CA LEU A 160 2.43 3.79 4.47
C LEU A 160 2.62 4.09 2.99
N THR A 161 1.54 4.00 2.23
CA THR A 161 1.48 4.30 0.79
C THR A 161 0.17 5.04 0.46
N ASP A 162 0.13 6.08 -0.40
CA ASP A 162 1.22 6.72 -1.11
C ASP A 162 1.70 7.97 -0.37
N THR A 163 2.98 8.29 -0.48
CA THR A 163 3.52 9.45 0.22
C THR A 163 4.79 9.99 -0.44
N VAL A 164 5.11 11.26 -0.21
CA VAL A 164 6.43 11.85 -0.43
C VAL A 164 7.00 12.29 0.91
N GLY A 165 8.06 11.63 1.35
CA GLY A 165 8.52 11.72 2.73
C GLY A 165 7.41 11.32 3.72
N LEU A 166 7.53 11.75 4.96
CA LEU A 166 6.48 11.60 5.97
C LEU A 166 6.10 12.94 6.58
N PRO A 167 4.81 13.18 6.89
CA PRO A 167 4.41 14.32 7.71
C PRO A 167 5.11 14.28 9.07
N LYS A 168 5.52 15.44 9.60
CA LYS A 168 6.21 15.52 10.91
C LYS A 168 5.45 14.88 12.08
N GLN A 169 4.13 14.88 12.02
CA GLN A 169 3.29 14.23 13.02
C GLN A 169 3.37 12.69 12.91
N THR A 170 3.42 12.14 11.71
CA THR A 170 3.60 10.70 11.46
C THR A 170 5.01 10.25 11.84
N GLU A 171 6.05 11.03 11.49
CA GLU A 171 7.43 10.76 11.95
C GLU A 171 7.52 10.70 13.49
N ARG A 172 6.88 11.66 14.19
CA ARG A 172 6.88 11.70 15.67
C ARG A 172 6.18 10.48 16.24
N TRP A 173 5.05 10.10 15.65
CA TRP A 173 4.29 8.92 16.07
C TRP A 173 5.12 7.64 15.91
N LEU A 174 5.79 7.44 14.77
CA LEU A 174 6.65 6.27 14.51
C LEU A 174 7.89 6.22 15.42
N LYS A 175 8.41 7.37 15.87
CA LYS A 175 9.48 7.43 16.87
C LYS A 175 9.00 7.03 18.27
N GLU A 176 7.79 7.41 18.62
CA GLU A 176 7.17 7.06 19.91
C GLU A 176 6.70 5.59 19.94
N PHE A 177 6.25 5.08 18.80
CA PHE A 177 5.77 3.71 18.60
C PHE A 177 6.59 3.00 17.52
N PRO A 178 7.80 2.53 17.83
CA PRO A 178 8.65 1.84 16.84
C PRO A 178 7.97 0.62 16.22
N VAL A 179 8.25 0.38 14.95
CA VAL A 179 7.62 -0.71 14.18
C VAL A 179 8.63 -1.80 13.81
N ASP A 180 8.18 -3.06 13.82
CA ASP A 180 8.96 -4.20 13.35
C ASP A 180 9.07 -4.19 11.81
N TRP A 181 8.00 -3.75 11.14
CA TRP A 181 7.95 -3.56 9.70
C TRP A 181 7.40 -2.19 9.34
N LEU A 182 8.10 -1.49 8.46
CA LEU A 182 7.59 -0.33 7.75
C LEU A 182 7.55 -0.68 6.27
N ILE A 183 6.37 -0.59 5.65
CA ILE A 183 6.16 -0.81 4.22
C ILE A 183 5.74 0.54 3.64
N THR A 184 6.48 1.03 2.62
CA THR A 184 6.20 2.34 2.02
C THR A 184 6.46 2.32 0.52
N ASP A 185 5.88 3.28 -0.21
CA ASP A 185 6.13 3.42 -1.64
C ASP A 185 7.56 3.92 -1.92
N CYS A 186 8.14 3.44 -3.04
CA CYS A 186 9.39 3.94 -3.60
C CYS A 186 9.30 3.91 -5.13
N ASN A 187 8.66 4.92 -5.69
CA ASN A 187 8.38 4.93 -7.13
C ASN A 187 9.61 5.26 -7.98
N TYR A 188 10.55 6.02 -7.43
CA TYR A 188 11.69 6.55 -8.18
C TYR A 188 13.03 6.07 -7.61
N SER A 189 14.00 5.83 -8.53
CA SER A 189 15.42 5.77 -8.17
C SER A 189 15.87 7.11 -7.57
N PRO A 190 17.09 7.21 -6.99
CA PRO A 190 17.58 8.47 -6.44
C PRO A 190 17.51 9.61 -7.45
N ILE A 191 16.96 10.76 -7.05
CA ILE A 191 16.88 11.98 -7.85
C ILE A 191 17.80 13.03 -7.25
N GLU A 192 18.87 13.36 -7.98
CA GLU A 192 19.91 14.27 -7.51
C GLU A 192 19.51 15.75 -7.59
N ASP A 193 18.62 16.11 -8.54
CA ASP A 193 18.14 17.49 -8.68
C ASP A 193 17.13 17.84 -7.58
N PRO A 194 17.45 18.77 -6.66
CA PRO A 194 16.53 19.15 -5.58
C PRO A 194 15.20 19.73 -6.05
N GLN A 195 15.15 20.41 -7.21
CA GLN A 195 13.91 21.00 -7.74
C GLN A 195 13.00 19.90 -8.29
N ALA A 196 13.57 18.94 -9.03
CA ALA A 196 12.83 17.78 -9.51
C ALA A 196 12.31 16.96 -8.31
N ARG A 197 13.15 16.70 -7.30
CA ARG A 197 12.79 15.99 -6.08
C ARG A 197 11.66 16.68 -5.30
N ALA A 198 11.68 18.00 -5.19
CA ALA A 198 10.64 18.77 -4.49
C ALA A 198 9.27 18.75 -5.19
N SER A 199 9.21 18.35 -6.46
CA SER A 199 7.96 18.26 -7.23
C SER A 199 7.33 16.85 -7.24
N LEU A 200 7.94 15.89 -6.54
CA LEU A 200 7.46 14.51 -6.52
C LEU A 200 6.15 14.37 -5.75
N ASN A 201 5.39 13.35 -6.13
CA ASN A 201 4.16 12.91 -5.45
C ASN A 201 4.32 11.53 -4.78
N HIS A 202 5.50 10.92 -4.93
CA HIS A 202 5.90 9.66 -4.36
C HIS A 202 7.37 9.70 -3.94
N ASN A 203 7.79 8.77 -3.08
CA ASN A 203 9.16 8.67 -2.66
C ASN A 203 10.11 8.31 -3.82
N ASP A 204 11.26 8.96 -3.82
CA ASP A 204 12.48 8.46 -4.42
C ASP A 204 13.33 7.70 -3.37
N PHE A 205 14.40 7.05 -3.80
CA PHE A 205 15.22 6.26 -2.87
C PHE A 205 15.94 7.11 -1.81
N HIS A 206 16.18 8.41 -2.04
CA HIS A 206 16.68 9.32 -1.00
C HIS A 206 15.67 9.53 0.13
N HIS A 207 14.37 9.68 -0.20
CA HIS A 207 13.33 9.74 0.83
C HIS A 207 13.26 8.46 1.67
N ILE A 208 13.54 7.30 1.04
CA ILE A 208 13.58 6.02 1.77
C ILE A 208 14.71 6.00 2.79
N LEU A 209 15.89 6.48 2.44
CA LEU A 209 17.02 6.58 3.37
C LEU A 209 16.73 7.56 4.50
N ASP A 210 16.10 8.71 4.20
CA ASP A 210 15.68 9.70 5.20
C ASP A 210 14.65 9.10 6.18
N ILE A 211 13.67 8.34 5.67
CA ILE A 211 12.65 7.63 6.49
C ILE A 211 13.32 6.57 7.37
N ASP A 212 14.23 5.79 6.80
CA ASP A 212 14.95 4.75 7.52
C ASP A 212 15.78 5.31 8.67
N GLU A 213 16.56 6.38 8.42
CA GLU A 213 17.34 7.07 9.46
C GLU A 213 16.44 7.67 10.56
N THR A 214 15.30 8.24 10.15
CA THR A 214 14.40 8.96 11.05
C THR A 214 13.56 8.04 11.91
N CYS A 215 12.96 6.99 11.33
CA CYS A 215 11.99 6.12 11.99
C CYS A 215 12.62 4.82 12.53
N ARG A 216 13.74 4.39 11.97
CA ARG A 216 14.53 3.20 12.38
C ARG A 216 13.68 1.94 12.54
N PRO A 217 12.89 1.54 11.54
CA PRO A 217 12.15 0.30 11.62
C PRO A 217 13.11 -0.90 11.66
N THR A 218 12.67 -2.03 12.23
CA THR A 218 13.49 -3.26 12.16
C THR A 218 13.64 -3.74 10.73
N ASN A 219 12.58 -3.69 9.93
CA ASN A 219 12.58 -4.02 8.52
C ASN A 219 11.85 -2.94 7.71
N LEU A 220 12.34 -2.67 6.49
CA LEU A 220 11.79 -1.68 5.58
C LEU A 220 11.51 -2.33 4.22
N GLY A 221 10.23 -2.48 3.89
CA GLY A 221 9.74 -3.05 2.64
C GLY A 221 9.30 -1.95 1.67
N LEU A 222 9.75 -2.03 0.42
CA LEU A 222 9.42 -1.07 -0.62
C LEU A 222 8.38 -1.64 -1.57
N ILE A 223 7.34 -0.86 -1.83
CA ILE A 223 6.24 -1.16 -2.76
C ILE A 223 5.98 0.04 -3.67
N HIS A 224 4.93 -0.02 -4.49
CA HIS A 224 4.56 1.02 -5.44
C HIS A 224 5.73 1.42 -6.34
N VAL A 225 6.53 0.41 -6.72
CA VAL A 225 7.76 0.60 -7.48
C VAL A 225 7.47 0.72 -8.97
N SER A 226 8.18 1.62 -9.66
CA SER A 226 8.15 1.69 -11.13
C SER A 226 9.14 0.69 -11.75
N HIS A 227 8.95 0.39 -13.06
CA HIS A 227 9.91 -0.41 -13.82
C HIS A 227 11.30 0.25 -13.89
N HIS A 228 11.37 1.58 -13.80
CA HIS A 228 12.66 2.32 -13.71
C HIS A 228 13.36 2.09 -12.38
N MET A 229 12.61 2.12 -11.26
CA MET A 229 13.15 1.81 -9.94
C MET A 229 13.65 0.37 -9.87
N LEU A 230 12.93 -0.58 -10.47
CA LEU A 230 13.37 -1.98 -10.56
C LEU A 230 14.66 -2.12 -11.36
N GLY A 231 14.75 -1.48 -12.53
CA GLY A 231 15.97 -1.50 -13.34
C GLY A 231 17.18 -0.84 -12.64
N TRP A 232 16.94 0.21 -11.85
CA TRP A 232 17.97 0.80 -11.02
C TRP A 232 18.41 -0.16 -9.90
N ALA A 233 17.48 -0.83 -9.25
CA ALA A 233 17.76 -1.77 -8.17
C ALA A 233 18.60 -2.97 -8.65
N GLU A 234 18.31 -3.51 -9.86
CA GLU A 234 19.11 -4.57 -10.48
C GLU A 234 20.59 -4.15 -10.69
N GLN A 235 20.82 -2.87 -11.00
CA GLN A 235 22.15 -2.32 -11.20
C GLN A 235 22.87 -1.94 -9.90
N HIS A 236 22.12 -1.80 -8.79
CA HIS A 236 22.63 -1.34 -7.50
C HIS A 236 22.25 -2.29 -6.35
N PRO A 237 22.53 -3.60 -6.45
CA PRO A 237 22.11 -4.58 -5.43
C PRO A 237 22.70 -4.26 -4.05
N GLN A 238 23.85 -3.56 -4.00
CA GLN A 238 24.48 -3.12 -2.74
C GLN A 238 23.68 -2.06 -1.96
N ALA A 239 22.69 -1.40 -2.59
CA ALA A 239 21.81 -0.44 -1.92
C ALA A 239 20.74 -1.13 -1.06
N PHE A 240 20.60 -2.44 -1.20
CA PHE A 240 19.59 -3.26 -0.53
C PHE A 240 20.22 -4.27 0.43
N SER A 241 19.40 -4.80 1.31
CA SER A 241 19.77 -5.81 2.29
C SER A 241 18.54 -6.67 2.61
N GLU A 242 18.70 -7.71 3.46
CA GLU A 242 17.54 -8.47 3.96
C GLU A 242 16.54 -7.56 4.69
N ARG A 243 17.03 -6.51 5.36
CA ARG A 243 16.26 -5.56 6.14
C ARG A 243 15.58 -4.48 5.27
N LEU A 244 16.26 -3.96 4.24
CA LEU A 244 15.76 -2.96 3.29
C LEU A 244 15.67 -3.58 1.91
N ARG A 245 14.45 -3.86 1.45
CA ARG A 245 14.25 -4.54 0.16
C ARG A 245 12.94 -4.18 -0.53
N ILE A 246 12.89 -4.39 -1.83
CA ILE A 246 11.65 -4.33 -2.60
C ILE A 246 10.88 -5.63 -2.35
N LEU A 247 9.61 -5.50 -1.96
CA LEU A 247 8.71 -6.65 -1.77
C LEU A 247 8.20 -7.16 -3.11
N ASN A 248 7.75 -8.41 -3.14
CA ASN A 248 7.19 -9.04 -4.35
C ASN A 248 5.70 -9.31 -4.20
N ASP A 249 5.01 -9.43 -5.33
CA ASP A 249 3.63 -9.90 -5.36
C ASP A 249 3.56 -11.32 -4.77
N GLY A 250 2.59 -11.56 -3.91
CA GLY A 250 2.45 -12.83 -3.18
C GLY A 250 3.36 -12.97 -1.96
N GLU A 251 4.25 -12.02 -1.68
CA GLU A 251 5.13 -12.09 -0.51
C GLU A 251 4.33 -11.97 0.79
N GLU A 252 4.66 -12.84 1.75
CA GLU A 252 4.01 -12.92 3.07
C GLU A 252 4.92 -12.38 4.16
N ILE A 253 4.37 -11.52 5.02
CA ILE A 253 5.03 -11.00 6.22
C ILE A 253 4.23 -11.44 7.43
N THR A 254 4.86 -12.22 8.32
CA THR A 254 4.27 -12.68 9.57
C THR A 254 4.83 -11.87 10.75
N LEU A 255 3.96 -11.38 11.64
CA LEU A 255 4.27 -10.72 12.90
C LEU A 255 3.89 -11.60 14.09
#